data_dce5ca252bd29662080220c012fc0608
#
_entry.id   dce5ca252bd29662080220c012fc0608
#
_cell.length_a   1.000
_cell.length_b   1.000
_cell.length_c   1.000
_cell.angle_alpha   90.00
_cell.angle_beta   90.00
_cell.angle_gamma   90.00
#
_symmetry.space_group_name_H-M   'P 1'
#
loop_
_entity.id
_entity.type
_entity.pdbx_description
1 polymer ?
#
loop_
_entity_poly.entity_id
_entity_poly.type
_entity_poly.pdbx_seq_one_letter_code
_entity_poly.pdbx_strand_id
1 'polypeptide(L)'
;MSEFNRRRFLSLLAASPLAFRLEAEATGGRWEPESTINVGYAAITWSGDDPKAIEEVSAVGFKGIQLRATAFDRWGKAPADLKALLAKHALAFPVLSSGNLNYQPADVAANLDMHVEHAKFVRDAGGQMLQVIDQKPKGRAVTPADYERLADALNTLGAKTKALGVPLVYHHHMTSTGEAPDAIEAILSQAAAASVGLLFDIAHYQQGGGDPVAFIRRHGKAIKVVHLKDVRPIEASPGYQWVELGRGRVDVKGSVAALQAAGFAGWAIVELDRVVDPGGTPKASAEANRAFVVNQLGLTL
;
A
#
# COMPACT_ATOMS: atom_id res chain seq x y z
N MET A 1 15.13 -59.19 -23.94
CA MET A 1 15.27 -58.65 -25.26
C MET A 1 15.82 -57.28 -25.09
N SER A 2 16.95 -57.02 -25.65
CA SER A 2 17.98 -55.99 -25.75
C SER A 2 18.02 -54.88 -24.72
N GLU A 3 19.04 -55.02 -23.87
CA GLU A 3 19.61 -53.97 -23.01
C GLU A 3 20.14 -52.80 -23.88
N PHE A 4 19.61 -51.60 -23.64
CA PHE A 4 20.14 -50.41 -24.25
C PHE A 4 21.37 -49.93 -23.46
N ASN A 5 22.54 -50.15 -24.07
CA ASN A 5 23.85 -50.02 -23.46
C ASN A 5 24.24 -48.53 -23.26
N ARG A 6 24.25 -48.08 -22.03
CA ARG A 6 24.65 -46.72 -21.56
C ARG A 6 26.09 -46.33 -21.92
N ARG A 7 26.89 -47.24 -22.42
CA ARG A 7 28.30 -47.00 -22.82
C ARG A 7 28.50 -46.37 -24.20
N ARG A 8 27.47 -46.36 -25.06
CA ARG A 8 27.55 -45.72 -26.41
C ARG A 8 27.16 -44.25 -26.45
N PHE A 9 26.65 -43.66 -25.40
CA PHE A 9 26.28 -42.23 -25.35
C PHE A 9 27.45 -41.33 -24.91
N LEU A 10 28.49 -41.86 -24.31
CA LEU A 10 29.63 -41.10 -23.81
C LEU A 10 30.82 -41.02 -24.77
N SER A 11 30.78 -41.68 -25.95
CA SER A 11 31.87 -41.69 -26.90
C SER A 11 31.70 -40.76 -28.13
N LEU A 12 30.67 -39.91 -28.16
CA LEU A 12 30.40 -38.94 -29.22
C LEU A 12 30.62 -37.48 -28.85
N LEU A 13 31.22 -37.19 -27.67
CA LEU A 13 31.57 -35.84 -27.21
C LEU A 13 33.08 -35.55 -27.20
N ALA A 14 33.89 -36.35 -27.90
CA ALA A 14 35.33 -36.15 -27.94
C ALA A 14 35.80 -35.95 -29.39
N ALA A 15 35.38 -34.87 -30.08
CA ALA A 15 36.06 -34.33 -31.24
C ALA A 15 35.41 -33.00 -31.69
N SER A 16 35.75 -31.90 -31.06
CA SER A 16 35.76 -30.57 -31.70
C SER A 16 36.61 -29.63 -30.84
N PRO A 17 37.71 -29.13 -31.41
CA PRO A 17 38.55 -28.16 -30.74
C PRO A 17 38.03 -26.74 -31.05
N LEU A 18 37.06 -26.28 -30.29
CA LEU A 18 36.78 -24.85 -30.16
C LEU A 18 36.78 -24.53 -28.69
N ALA A 19 37.98 -24.24 -28.18
CA ALA A 19 38.17 -23.63 -26.88
C ALA A 19 37.62 -22.21 -26.91
N PHE A 20 36.34 -22.03 -26.63
CA PHE A 20 35.85 -20.77 -26.10
C PHE A 20 36.25 -20.73 -24.63
N ARG A 21 37.33 -20.00 -24.33
CA ARG A 21 37.56 -19.49 -22.97
C ARG A 21 36.43 -18.55 -22.65
N LEU A 22 35.43 -19.02 -21.94
CA LEU A 22 34.56 -18.23 -21.11
C LEU A 22 35.39 -17.91 -19.84
N GLU A 23 36.09 -16.79 -19.87
CA GLU A 23 36.43 -16.10 -18.65
C GLU A 23 35.14 -15.61 -18.04
N ALA A 24 34.54 -16.45 -17.22
CA ALA A 24 33.52 -16.00 -16.29
C ALA A 24 34.24 -15.17 -15.22
N GLU A 25 34.36 -13.88 -15.48
CA GLU A 25 34.54 -12.93 -14.38
C GLU A 25 33.31 -13.14 -13.45
N ALA A 26 33.57 -13.82 -12.34
CA ALA A 26 32.66 -13.89 -11.22
C ALA A 26 32.62 -12.49 -10.57
N THR A 27 31.97 -11.53 -11.26
CA THR A 27 31.41 -10.38 -10.59
C THR A 27 30.28 -10.95 -9.79
N GLY A 28 30.53 -11.18 -8.49
CA GLY A 28 29.52 -11.54 -7.49
C GLY A 28 28.52 -10.42 -7.29
N GLY A 29 27.84 -10.02 -8.35
CA GLY A 29 26.68 -9.17 -8.29
C GLY A 29 25.58 -9.98 -7.60
N ARG A 30 25.32 -9.71 -6.33
CA ARG A 30 24.06 -10.06 -5.71
C ARG A 30 22.98 -9.59 -6.67
N TRP A 31 22.21 -10.50 -7.22
CA TRP A 31 20.98 -10.16 -7.91
C TRP A 31 19.99 -9.63 -6.85
N GLU A 32 19.99 -8.32 -6.67
CA GLU A 32 18.98 -7.64 -5.89
C GLU A 32 17.76 -7.54 -6.80
N PRO A 33 16.58 -8.01 -6.38
CA PRO A 33 15.37 -7.84 -7.17
C PRO A 33 15.15 -6.35 -7.41
N GLU A 34 15.02 -5.96 -8.66
CA GLU A 34 14.76 -4.57 -9.03
C GLU A 34 13.47 -4.10 -8.36
N SER A 35 13.59 -3.13 -7.46
CA SER A 35 12.47 -2.52 -6.77
C SER A 35 11.68 -1.67 -7.76
N THR A 36 10.41 -1.99 -7.99
CA THR A 36 9.52 -1.19 -8.83
C THR A 36 8.50 -0.47 -7.97
N ILE A 37 8.80 0.77 -7.60
CA ILE A 37 7.90 1.62 -6.83
C ILE A 37 7.06 2.45 -7.79
N ASN A 38 5.76 2.13 -7.91
CA ASN A 38 4.81 2.98 -8.60
C ASN A 38 4.32 4.08 -7.66
N VAL A 39 4.21 5.32 -8.13
CA VAL A 39 3.80 6.44 -7.29
C VAL A 39 2.40 6.92 -7.64
N GLY A 40 1.56 7.04 -6.61
CA GLY A 40 0.20 7.58 -6.71
C GLY A 40 -0.05 8.66 -5.67
N TYR A 41 -1.27 9.21 -5.68
CA TYR A 41 -1.73 10.22 -4.71
C TYR A 41 -3.11 9.86 -4.14
N ALA A 42 -3.36 10.17 -2.87
CA ALA A 42 -4.64 9.91 -2.22
C ALA A 42 -5.61 11.08 -2.41
N ALA A 43 -6.83 10.80 -2.88
CA ALA A 43 -7.88 11.79 -3.13
C ALA A 43 -8.44 12.46 -1.86
N ILE A 44 -8.03 12.02 -0.67
CA ILE A 44 -8.54 12.54 0.61
C ILE A 44 -8.38 14.06 0.73
N THR A 45 -7.32 14.62 0.18
CA THR A 45 -7.03 16.07 0.22
C THR A 45 -8.14 16.92 -0.43
N TRP A 46 -8.91 16.35 -1.39
CA TRP A 46 -10.04 17.02 -2.07
C TRP A 46 -11.38 16.86 -1.35
N SER A 47 -11.38 16.28 -0.13
CA SER A 47 -12.57 16.22 0.74
C SER A 47 -13.83 15.61 0.08
N GLY A 48 -13.65 14.63 -0.81
CA GLY A 48 -14.73 13.90 -1.49
C GLY A 48 -15.09 14.45 -2.89
N ASP A 49 -14.43 15.49 -3.37
CA ASP A 49 -14.52 15.90 -4.78
C ASP A 49 -13.62 15.01 -5.66
N ASP A 50 -14.02 13.74 -5.77
CA ASP A 50 -13.24 12.73 -6.50
C ASP A 50 -13.04 13.07 -7.99
N PRO A 51 -14.00 13.64 -8.74
CA PRO A 51 -13.76 14.06 -10.13
C PRO A 51 -12.65 15.10 -10.25
N LYS A 52 -12.64 16.10 -9.37
CA LYS A 52 -11.59 17.12 -9.35
C LYS A 52 -10.24 16.54 -8.91
N ALA A 53 -10.24 15.63 -7.95
CA ALA A 53 -9.04 14.91 -7.53
C ALA A 53 -8.42 14.14 -8.71
N ILE A 54 -9.23 13.40 -9.48
CA ILE A 54 -8.79 12.65 -10.67
C ILE A 54 -8.16 13.59 -11.70
N GLU A 55 -8.81 14.72 -12.02
CA GLU A 55 -8.30 15.71 -12.95
C GLU A 55 -6.97 16.32 -12.48
N GLU A 56 -6.92 16.82 -11.24
CA GLU A 56 -5.75 17.53 -10.72
C GLU A 56 -4.57 16.62 -10.45
N VAL A 57 -4.78 15.39 -9.92
CA VAL A 57 -3.72 14.38 -9.69
C VAL A 57 -3.07 13.98 -11.02
N SER A 58 -3.87 13.76 -12.06
CA SER A 58 -3.37 13.51 -13.41
C SER A 58 -2.58 14.70 -13.96
N ALA A 59 -3.12 15.91 -13.85
CA ALA A 59 -2.48 17.14 -14.33
C ALA A 59 -1.13 17.41 -13.63
N VAL A 60 -1.01 17.07 -12.35
CA VAL A 60 0.25 17.14 -11.60
C VAL A 60 1.25 16.08 -12.08
N GLY A 61 0.80 14.97 -12.68
CA GLY A 61 1.65 13.96 -13.31
C GLY A 61 1.78 12.63 -12.55
N PHE A 62 1.03 12.43 -11.47
CA PHE A 62 0.96 11.12 -10.81
C PHE A 62 0.34 10.07 -11.72
N LYS A 63 0.69 8.79 -11.53
CA LYS A 63 0.22 7.67 -12.37
C LYS A 63 -0.86 6.81 -11.72
N GLY A 64 -1.14 7.04 -10.45
CA GLY A 64 -2.20 6.34 -9.73
C GLY A 64 -2.93 7.25 -8.78
N ILE A 65 -4.19 6.92 -8.50
CA ILE A 65 -5.00 7.62 -7.50
C ILE A 65 -5.64 6.61 -6.54
N GLN A 66 -5.47 6.85 -5.24
CA GLN A 66 -6.24 6.16 -4.22
C GLN A 66 -7.53 6.91 -3.99
N LEU A 67 -8.66 6.23 -4.16
CA LEU A 67 -9.99 6.76 -3.88
C LEU A 67 -10.51 6.25 -2.53
N ARG A 68 -11.57 6.88 -2.03
CA ARG A 68 -12.26 6.53 -0.79
C ARG A 68 -13.65 5.94 -1.08
N ALA A 69 -14.34 5.49 -0.04
CA ALA A 69 -15.70 4.97 -0.12
C ALA A 69 -16.68 5.95 -0.79
N THR A 70 -16.43 7.26 -0.77
CA THR A 70 -17.17 8.27 -1.54
C THR A 70 -17.24 7.97 -3.03
N ALA A 71 -16.22 7.31 -3.58
CA ALA A 71 -16.26 6.85 -4.98
C ALA A 71 -17.28 5.74 -5.20
N PHE A 72 -17.50 4.85 -4.22
CA PHE A 72 -18.57 3.87 -4.27
C PHE A 72 -19.96 4.54 -4.20
N ASP A 73 -20.13 5.53 -3.35
CA ASP A 73 -21.39 6.29 -3.26
C ASP A 73 -21.75 6.93 -4.61
N ARG A 74 -20.73 7.42 -5.33
CA ARG A 74 -20.92 8.11 -6.61
C ARG A 74 -21.07 7.14 -7.80
N TRP A 75 -20.23 6.12 -7.89
CA TRP A 75 -20.13 5.25 -9.08
C TRP A 75 -20.47 3.78 -8.82
N GLY A 76 -20.95 3.43 -7.62
CA GLY A 76 -21.22 2.03 -7.28
C GLY A 76 -22.26 1.36 -8.19
N LYS A 77 -23.17 2.15 -8.76
CA LYS A 77 -24.16 1.67 -9.76
C LYS A 77 -23.66 1.70 -11.21
N ALA A 78 -22.55 2.38 -11.46
CA ALA A 78 -21.94 2.55 -12.79
C ALA A 78 -20.41 2.53 -12.71
N PRO A 79 -19.77 1.44 -12.26
CA PRO A 79 -18.33 1.37 -12.08
C PRO A 79 -17.55 1.56 -13.40
N ALA A 80 -18.17 1.24 -14.54
CA ALA A 80 -17.61 1.47 -15.86
C ALA A 80 -17.36 2.97 -16.15
N ASP A 81 -18.17 3.87 -15.60
CA ASP A 81 -17.99 5.32 -15.79
C ASP A 81 -16.73 5.80 -15.05
N LEU A 82 -16.48 5.31 -13.83
CA LEU A 82 -15.24 5.58 -13.13
C LEU A 82 -14.03 5.03 -13.92
N LYS A 83 -14.12 3.79 -14.40
CA LYS A 83 -13.06 3.18 -15.20
C LYS A 83 -12.74 4.01 -16.45
N ALA A 84 -13.75 4.49 -17.15
CA ALA A 84 -13.60 5.34 -18.33
C ALA A 84 -12.97 6.70 -17.96
N LEU A 85 -13.39 7.31 -16.83
CA LEU A 85 -12.84 8.57 -16.35
C LEU A 85 -11.35 8.42 -15.99
N LEU A 86 -10.97 7.37 -15.27
CA LEU A 86 -9.58 7.09 -14.92
C LEU A 86 -8.72 6.84 -16.17
N ALA A 87 -9.25 6.07 -17.14
CA ALA A 87 -8.56 5.84 -18.41
C ALA A 87 -8.35 7.13 -19.21
N LYS A 88 -9.35 8.03 -19.26
CA LYS A 88 -9.23 9.35 -19.88
C LYS A 88 -8.07 10.17 -19.29
N HIS A 89 -7.85 10.05 -17.99
CA HIS A 89 -6.80 10.76 -17.26
C HIS A 89 -5.49 9.96 -17.12
N ALA A 90 -5.39 8.78 -17.76
CA ALA A 90 -4.23 7.89 -17.70
C ALA A 90 -3.80 7.54 -16.25
N LEU A 91 -4.76 7.37 -15.36
CA LEU A 91 -4.55 7.01 -13.95
C LEU A 91 -4.90 5.54 -13.70
N ALA A 92 -3.99 4.83 -13.02
CA ALA A 92 -4.29 3.56 -12.38
C ALA A 92 -5.16 3.78 -11.12
N PHE A 93 -5.92 2.74 -10.74
CA PHE A 93 -6.69 2.69 -9.50
C PHE A 93 -6.09 1.66 -8.54
N PRO A 94 -4.98 1.97 -7.83
CA PRO A 94 -4.30 1.00 -6.99
C PRO A 94 -5.11 0.55 -5.79
N VAL A 95 -5.83 1.45 -5.12
CA VAL A 95 -6.46 1.17 -3.83
C VAL A 95 -7.75 1.95 -3.65
N LEU A 96 -8.79 1.28 -3.17
CA LEU A 96 -9.97 1.92 -2.57
C LEU A 96 -9.85 1.87 -1.05
N SER A 97 -9.87 3.02 -0.37
CA SER A 97 -10.06 3.10 1.08
C SER A 97 -11.52 2.87 1.42
N SER A 98 -11.84 1.65 1.86
CA SER A 98 -13.20 1.17 2.11
C SER A 98 -13.79 1.64 3.45
N GLY A 99 -12.98 2.28 4.29
CA GLY A 99 -13.41 2.75 5.61
C GLY A 99 -13.05 1.79 6.74
N ASN A 100 -13.78 1.93 7.86
CA ASN A 100 -13.48 1.22 9.09
C ASN A 100 -14.07 -0.20 9.09
N LEU A 101 -13.22 -1.19 9.35
CA LEU A 101 -13.64 -2.54 9.68
C LEU A 101 -14.05 -2.60 11.16
N ASN A 102 -15.34 -2.74 11.39
CA ASN A 102 -15.88 -2.98 12.73
C ASN A 102 -15.86 -4.49 13.01
N TYR A 103 -14.96 -4.89 13.89
CA TYR A 103 -14.75 -6.30 14.26
C TYR A 103 -15.49 -6.71 15.54
N GLN A 104 -16.35 -5.84 16.08
CA GLN A 104 -17.14 -6.19 17.25
C GLN A 104 -18.26 -7.19 16.88
N PRO A 105 -18.55 -8.21 17.74
CA PRO A 105 -19.43 -9.32 17.38
C PRO A 105 -20.84 -8.91 16.88
N ALA A 106 -21.37 -7.81 17.41
CA ALA A 106 -22.72 -7.35 17.02
C ALA A 106 -22.80 -6.85 15.57
N ASP A 107 -21.69 -6.31 15.04
CA ASP A 107 -21.71 -5.55 13.78
C ASP A 107 -20.85 -6.17 12.68
N VAL A 108 -19.98 -7.12 13.03
CA VAL A 108 -18.94 -7.62 12.12
C VAL A 108 -19.51 -8.20 10.83
N ALA A 109 -20.61 -8.95 10.89
CA ALA A 109 -21.17 -9.60 9.70
C ALA A 109 -21.65 -8.58 8.66
N ALA A 110 -22.47 -7.62 9.06
CA ALA A 110 -22.99 -6.57 8.17
C ALA A 110 -21.84 -5.68 7.64
N ASN A 111 -20.83 -5.42 8.49
CA ASN A 111 -19.69 -4.63 8.08
C ASN A 111 -18.80 -5.37 7.05
N LEU A 112 -18.58 -6.68 7.22
CA LEU A 112 -17.88 -7.51 6.24
C LEU A 112 -18.61 -7.50 4.87
N ASP A 113 -19.94 -7.63 4.87
CA ASP A 113 -20.72 -7.63 3.63
C ASP A 113 -20.62 -6.29 2.89
N MET A 114 -20.63 -5.16 3.61
CA MET A 114 -20.39 -3.83 3.02
C MET A 114 -19.00 -3.76 2.34
N HIS A 115 -17.95 -4.23 2.98
CA HIS A 115 -16.61 -4.22 2.39
C HIS A 115 -16.50 -5.17 1.18
N VAL A 116 -17.23 -6.28 1.18
CA VAL A 116 -17.33 -7.17 0.02
C VAL A 116 -18.00 -6.47 -1.18
N GLU A 117 -19.06 -5.67 -0.97
CA GLU A 117 -19.66 -4.87 -2.03
C GLU A 117 -18.65 -3.83 -2.57
N HIS A 118 -17.88 -3.18 -1.71
CA HIS A 118 -16.79 -2.29 -2.13
C HIS A 118 -15.71 -3.04 -2.94
N ALA A 119 -15.39 -4.28 -2.58
CA ALA A 119 -14.44 -5.10 -3.36
C ALA A 119 -14.98 -5.45 -4.75
N LYS A 120 -16.29 -5.76 -4.89
CA LYS A 120 -16.91 -5.95 -6.21
C LYS A 120 -16.80 -4.69 -7.05
N PHE A 121 -17.09 -3.53 -6.48
CA PHE A 121 -16.93 -2.24 -7.14
C PHE A 121 -15.47 -2.00 -7.59
N VAL A 122 -14.49 -2.26 -6.74
CA VAL A 122 -13.06 -2.14 -7.10
C VAL A 122 -12.74 -2.99 -8.32
N ARG A 123 -13.14 -4.26 -8.32
CA ARG A 123 -12.98 -5.16 -9.47
C ARG A 123 -13.60 -4.59 -10.75
N ASP A 124 -14.85 -4.16 -10.66
CA ASP A 124 -15.64 -3.74 -11.83
C ASP A 124 -15.16 -2.38 -12.39
N ALA A 125 -14.68 -1.50 -11.51
CA ALA A 125 -14.03 -0.24 -11.87
C ALA A 125 -12.57 -0.40 -12.35
N GLY A 126 -12.01 -1.62 -12.32
CA GLY A 126 -10.62 -1.88 -12.73
C GLY A 126 -9.57 -1.50 -11.69
N GLY A 127 -9.98 -1.41 -10.41
CA GLY A 127 -9.08 -1.20 -9.29
C GLY A 127 -8.31 -2.47 -8.89
N GLN A 128 -7.27 -2.30 -8.07
CA GLN A 128 -6.35 -3.40 -7.78
C GLN A 128 -6.53 -3.98 -6.37
N MET A 129 -6.75 -3.16 -5.35
CA MET A 129 -6.77 -3.59 -3.94
C MET A 129 -7.86 -2.87 -3.15
N LEU A 130 -8.33 -3.52 -2.08
CA LEU A 130 -9.21 -2.93 -1.08
C LEU A 130 -8.42 -2.65 0.19
N GLN A 131 -8.51 -1.43 0.73
CA GLN A 131 -7.96 -1.07 2.03
C GLN A 131 -9.06 -0.98 3.06
N VAL A 132 -8.77 -1.45 4.28
CA VAL A 132 -9.57 -1.18 5.48
C VAL A 132 -8.68 -0.63 6.59
N ILE A 133 -9.25 0.27 7.40
CA ILE A 133 -8.74 0.67 8.71
C ILE A 133 -9.59 -0.07 9.75
N ASP A 134 -9.12 -0.27 10.97
CA ASP A 134 -9.96 -0.81 12.02
C ASP A 134 -10.64 0.27 12.86
N GLN A 135 -11.72 -0.10 13.52
CA GLN A 135 -12.39 0.74 14.46
C GLN A 135 -12.07 0.35 15.90
N LYS A 136 -11.37 1.21 16.63
CA LYS A 136 -11.07 1.02 18.05
C LYS A 136 -12.35 0.83 18.88
N PRO A 137 -12.38 -0.08 19.85
CA PRO A 137 -13.53 -0.25 20.74
C PRO A 137 -13.89 1.06 21.44
N LYS A 138 -15.17 1.38 21.49
CA LYS A 138 -15.67 2.59 22.18
C LYS A 138 -15.83 2.33 23.69
N GLY A 139 -15.47 3.33 24.52
CA GLY A 139 -15.74 3.34 25.94
C GLY A 139 -14.89 2.39 26.80
N ARG A 140 -13.91 1.72 26.23
CA ARG A 140 -12.97 0.85 26.96
C ARG A 140 -11.58 0.80 26.31
N ALA A 141 -10.62 0.34 27.06
CA ALA A 141 -9.29 0.07 26.53
C ALA A 141 -9.30 -1.13 25.55
N VAL A 142 -8.35 -1.14 24.61
CA VAL A 142 -8.02 -2.28 23.76
C VAL A 142 -7.42 -3.40 24.62
N THR A 143 -7.77 -4.63 24.32
CA THR A 143 -7.29 -5.83 25.02
C THR A 143 -6.68 -6.81 23.99
N PRO A 144 -5.87 -7.79 24.41
CA PRO A 144 -5.35 -8.83 23.49
C PRO A 144 -6.44 -9.52 22.67
N ALA A 145 -7.61 -9.78 23.24
CA ALA A 145 -8.75 -10.36 22.53
C ALA A 145 -9.31 -9.44 21.42
N ASP A 146 -9.01 -8.16 21.43
CA ASP A 146 -9.37 -7.25 20.32
C ASP A 146 -8.45 -7.47 19.13
N TYR A 147 -7.17 -7.74 19.34
CA TYR A 147 -6.23 -8.09 18.25
C TYR A 147 -6.62 -9.39 17.57
N GLU A 148 -7.01 -10.41 18.35
CA GLU A 148 -7.50 -11.70 17.84
C GLU A 148 -8.75 -11.51 16.98
N ARG A 149 -9.78 -10.80 17.50
CA ARG A 149 -11.02 -10.54 16.76
C ARG A 149 -10.79 -9.72 15.49
N LEU A 150 -9.89 -8.72 15.54
CA LEU A 150 -9.53 -7.95 14.36
C LEU A 150 -8.83 -8.82 13.32
N ALA A 151 -7.88 -9.65 13.72
CA ALA A 151 -7.19 -10.57 12.83
C ALA A 151 -8.16 -11.58 12.18
N ASP A 152 -9.11 -12.12 12.94
CA ASP A 152 -10.16 -13.02 12.42
C ASP A 152 -11.06 -12.32 11.39
N ALA A 153 -11.47 -11.07 11.67
CA ALA A 153 -12.27 -10.28 10.73
C ALA A 153 -11.48 -9.96 9.45
N LEU A 154 -10.19 -9.59 9.58
CA LEU A 154 -9.29 -9.39 8.44
C LEU A 154 -9.11 -10.65 7.61
N ASN A 155 -8.89 -11.80 8.27
CA ASN A 155 -8.74 -13.09 7.60
C ASN A 155 -10.00 -13.47 6.82
N THR A 156 -11.18 -13.29 7.44
CA THR A 156 -12.47 -13.55 6.82
C THR A 156 -12.70 -12.64 5.61
N LEU A 157 -12.48 -11.34 5.77
CA LEU A 157 -12.62 -10.38 4.68
C LEU A 157 -11.61 -10.65 3.56
N GLY A 158 -10.35 -10.86 3.93
CA GLY A 158 -9.28 -11.14 2.97
C GLY A 158 -9.53 -12.39 2.12
N ALA A 159 -10.08 -13.46 2.70
CA ALA A 159 -10.50 -14.64 1.95
C ALA A 159 -11.63 -14.32 0.96
N LYS A 160 -12.65 -13.55 1.39
CA LYS A 160 -13.79 -13.16 0.54
C LYS A 160 -13.34 -12.25 -0.62
N THR A 161 -12.52 -11.23 -0.34
CA THR A 161 -12.06 -10.27 -1.37
C THR A 161 -11.06 -10.91 -2.34
N LYS A 162 -10.18 -11.79 -1.86
CA LYS A 162 -9.28 -12.59 -2.69
C LYS A 162 -10.03 -13.47 -3.69
N ALA A 163 -11.14 -14.08 -3.27
CA ALA A 163 -12.00 -14.87 -4.16
C ALA A 163 -12.63 -14.02 -5.29
N LEU A 164 -12.74 -12.71 -5.09
CA LEU A 164 -13.17 -11.74 -6.11
C LEU A 164 -12.01 -11.23 -6.99
N GLY A 165 -10.77 -11.64 -6.72
CA GLY A 165 -9.58 -11.14 -7.40
C GLY A 165 -9.10 -9.77 -6.87
N VAL A 166 -9.59 -9.33 -5.70
CA VAL A 166 -9.23 -8.04 -5.09
C VAL A 166 -8.52 -8.30 -3.76
N PRO A 167 -7.19 -8.25 -3.69
CA PRO A 167 -6.44 -8.40 -2.45
C PRO A 167 -6.84 -7.35 -1.41
N LEU A 168 -6.89 -7.78 -0.13
CA LEU A 168 -7.10 -6.91 1.01
C LEU A 168 -5.77 -6.38 1.54
N VAL A 169 -5.71 -5.10 1.87
CA VAL A 169 -4.64 -4.50 2.65
C VAL A 169 -5.20 -3.86 3.93
N TYR A 170 -4.60 -4.19 5.05
CA TYR A 170 -4.90 -3.58 6.34
C TYR A 170 -4.04 -2.32 6.52
N HIS A 171 -4.68 -1.22 6.84
CA HIS A 171 -4.03 0.06 7.14
C HIS A 171 -4.13 0.37 8.64
N HIS A 172 -3.01 0.26 9.35
CA HIS A 172 -2.92 0.74 10.72
C HIS A 172 -3.01 2.27 10.77
N HIS A 173 -3.61 2.81 11.81
CA HIS A 173 -3.93 4.24 11.85
C HIS A 173 -3.84 4.78 13.28
N MET A 174 -3.51 6.08 13.43
CA MET A 174 -3.71 6.78 14.70
C MET A 174 -5.16 6.67 15.13
N THR A 175 -5.41 6.51 16.42
CA THR A 175 -6.74 6.31 17.01
C THR A 175 -7.46 4.99 16.68
N SER A 176 -6.78 4.06 16.01
CA SER A 176 -7.27 2.70 15.75
C SER A 176 -6.74 1.69 16.79
N THR A 177 -7.17 0.43 16.67
CA THR A 177 -6.64 -0.68 17.50
C THR A 177 -5.17 -0.93 17.19
N GLY A 178 -4.77 -0.79 15.93
CA GLY A 178 -3.40 -0.94 15.44
C GLY A 178 -2.55 0.33 15.54
N GLU A 179 -2.83 1.24 16.47
CA GLU A 179 -2.10 2.52 16.60
C GLU A 179 -0.64 2.32 17.05
N ALA A 180 -0.40 1.49 18.05
CA ALA A 180 0.93 1.27 18.60
C ALA A 180 1.71 0.19 17.83
N PRO A 181 3.07 0.28 17.78
CA PRO A 181 3.90 -0.69 17.08
C PRO A 181 3.69 -2.15 17.50
N ASP A 182 3.58 -2.44 18.79
CA ASP A 182 3.32 -3.77 19.32
C ASP A 182 1.91 -4.30 18.96
N ALA A 183 0.93 -3.41 18.87
CA ALA A 183 -0.41 -3.76 18.42
C ALA A 183 -0.38 -4.22 16.93
N ILE A 184 0.37 -3.51 16.08
CA ILE A 184 0.53 -3.90 14.67
C ILE A 184 1.20 -5.27 14.58
N GLU A 185 2.27 -5.52 15.33
CA GLU A 185 2.96 -6.81 15.38
C GLU A 185 2.00 -7.93 15.84
N ALA A 186 1.20 -7.68 16.88
CA ALA A 186 0.24 -8.65 17.40
C ALA A 186 -0.85 -9.00 16.35
N ILE A 187 -1.37 -8.01 15.61
CA ILE A 187 -2.36 -8.20 14.56
C ILE A 187 -1.74 -8.97 13.38
N LEU A 188 -0.56 -8.55 12.90
CA LEU A 188 0.11 -9.18 11.76
C LEU A 188 0.53 -10.62 12.04
N SER A 189 0.89 -10.95 13.29
CA SER A 189 1.26 -12.32 13.65
C SER A 189 0.11 -13.31 13.52
N GLN A 190 -1.13 -12.86 13.53
CA GLN A 190 -2.35 -13.64 13.44
C GLN A 190 -3.07 -13.48 12.09
N ALA A 191 -2.70 -12.47 11.31
CA ALA A 191 -3.25 -12.24 9.98
C ALA A 191 -2.67 -13.24 8.97
N ALA A 192 -3.55 -13.81 8.13
CA ALA A 192 -3.16 -14.76 7.09
C ALA A 192 -2.47 -14.03 5.92
N ALA A 193 -1.14 -14.07 5.89
CA ALA A 193 -0.31 -13.38 4.88
C ALA A 193 -0.67 -13.77 3.41
N ALA A 194 -1.37 -14.88 3.20
CA ALA A 194 -1.84 -15.31 1.89
C ALA A 194 -3.05 -14.51 1.37
N SER A 195 -3.76 -13.79 2.25
CA SER A 195 -5.00 -13.06 1.92
C SER A 195 -5.07 -11.65 2.50
N VAL A 196 -4.19 -11.30 3.44
CA VAL A 196 -4.13 -9.97 4.07
C VAL A 196 -2.72 -9.42 3.89
N GLY A 197 -2.60 -8.32 3.15
CA GLY A 197 -1.37 -7.54 3.05
C GLY A 197 -1.39 -6.34 3.99
N LEU A 198 -0.26 -5.64 4.10
CA LEU A 198 -0.15 -4.41 4.88
C LEU A 198 -0.11 -3.20 3.93
N LEU A 199 -0.96 -2.22 4.19
CA LEU A 199 -0.74 -0.85 3.79
C LEU A 199 -0.03 -0.16 4.95
N PHE A 200 1.24 0.14 4.78
CA PHE A 200 2.07 0.72 5.83
C PHE A 200 2.16 2.23 5.69
N ASP A 201 1.65 2.96 6.67
CA ASP A 201 1.76 4.42 6.73
C ASP A 201 2.92 4.82 7.65
N ILE A 202 3.96 5.41 7.05
CA ILE A 202 5.19 5.76 7.76
C ILE A 202 4.97 6.86 8.81
N ALA A 203 4.04 7.75 8.58
CA ALA A 203 3.77 8.86 9.52
C ALA A 203 2.86 8.43 10.67
N HIS A 204 1.82 7.63 10.41
CA HIS A 204 1.00 7.05 11.47
C HIS A 204 1.84 6.15 12.38
N TYR A 205 2.74 5.34 11.79
CA TYR A 205 3.62 4.46 12.57
C TYR A 205 4.57 5.26 13.47
N GLN A 206 5.21 6.31 12.92
CA GLN A 206 6.08 7.18 13.72
C GLN A 206 5.31 7.94 14.80
N GLN A 207 4.11 8.43 14.48
CA GLN A 207 3.26 9.16 15.45
C GLN A 207 2.79 8.21 16.56
N GLY A 208 2.56 6.93 16.27
CA GLY A 208 2.28 5.86 17.23
C GLY A 208 3.49 5.41 18.06
N GLY A 209 4.67 6.01 17.85
CA GLY A 209 5.89 5.74 18.64
C GLY A 209 6.86 4.77 18.01
N GLY A 210 6.65 4.36 16.76
CA GLY A 210 7.53 3.43 16.04
C GLY A 210 8.62 4.10 15.21
N ASP A 211 9.58 3.30 14.75
CA ASP A 211 10.60 3.66 13.77
C ASP A 211 10.22 3.01 12.42
N PRO A 212 9.75 3.81 11.42
CA PRO A 212 9.30 3.28 10.13
C PRO A 212 10.41 2.54 9.37
N VAL A 213 11.63 3.05 9.41
CA VAL A 213 12.77 2.45 8.70
C VAL A 213 13.09 1.08 9.28
N ALA A 214 13.15 0.97 10.61
CA ALA A 214 13.38 -0.30 11.29
C ALA A 214 12.25 -1.31 11.03
N PHE A 215 11.00 -0.86 11.00
CA PHE A 215 9.84 -1.72 10.69
C PHE A 215 9.92 -2.25 9.25
N ILE A 216 10.16 -1.40 8.27
CA ILE A 216 10.28 -1.79 6.85
C ILE A 216 11.38 -2.85 6.67
N ARG A 217 12.54 -2.67 7.32
CA ARG A 217 13.63 -3.65 7.26
C ARG A 217 13.23 -5.03 7.77
N ARG A 218 12.36 -5.10 8.79
CA ARG A 218 11.89 -6.38 9.38
C ARG A 218 10.72 -6.98 8.60
N HIS A 219 9.79 -6.15 8.15
CA HIS A 219 8.47 -6.59 7.64
C HIS A 219 8.18 -6.21 6.19
N GLY A 220 9.17 -5.73 5.44
CA GLY A 220 8.98 -5.21 4.06
C GLY A 220 8.22 -6.16 3.13
N LYS A 221 8.34 -7.48 3.32
CA LYS A 221 7.60 -8.49 2.52
C LYS A 221 6.08 -8.48 2.76
N ALA A 222 5.63 -8.05 3.93
CA ALA A 222 4.21 -7.93 4.25
C ALA A 222 3.59 -6.68 3.62
N ILE A 223 4.40 -5.66 3.32
CA ILE A 223 3.96 -4.39 2.78
C ILE A 223 3.60 -4.57 1.30
N LYS A 224 2.38 -4.19 0.93
CA LYS A 224 1.87 -4.20 -0.45
C LYS A 224 1.64 -2.79 -0.98
N VAL A 225 1.33 -1.87 -0.07
CA VAL A 225 1.17 -0.44 -0.34
C VAL A 225 1.86 0.32 0.79
N VAL A 226 2.49 1.43 0.48
CA VAL A 226 3.01 2.36 1.49
C VAL A 226 2.34 3.72 1.34
N HIS A 227 1.90 4.32 2.44
CA HIS A 227 1.58 5.74 2.47
C HIS A 227 2.85 6.53 2.76
N LEU A 228 3.25 7.36 1.81
CA LEU A 228 4.23 8.40 2.01
C LEU A 228 3.51 9.62 2.57
N LYS A 229 3.68 9.82 3.86
CA LYS A 229 3.00 10.85 4.64
C LYS A 229 4.00 11.47 5.60
N ASP A 230 3.81 12.72 5.97
CA ASP A 230 4.70 13.41 6.89
C ASP A 230 3.91 14.12 7.99
N VAL A 231 4.54 14.31 9.14
CA VAL A 231 3.92 14.84 10.35
C VAL A 231 4.87 15.78 11.09
N ARG A 232 4.35 16.89 11.56
CA ARG A 232 5.08 17.80 12.46
C ARG A 232 4.36 17.96 13.79
N PRO A 233 5.08 18.21 14.90
CA PRO A 233 4.47 18.58 16.17
C PRO A 233 3.85 19.98 16.08
N ILE A 234 2.77 20.20 16.79
CA ILE A 234 2.12 21.50 17.02
C ILE A 234 1.67 21.58 18.47
N GLU A 235 1.49 22.81 19.02
CA GLU A 235 1.02 23.01 20.38
C GLU A 235 -0.48 22.72 20.55
N ALA A 236 -1.28 22.98 19.50
CA ALA A 236 -2.71 22.73 19.53
C ALA A 236 -3.05 21.23 19.50
N SER A 237 -4.19 20.85 20.12
CA SER A 237 -4.71 19.47 20.01
C SER A 237 -4.92 19.08 18.54
N PRO A 238 -4.52 17.88 18.15
CA PRO A 238 -4.05 16.71 18.91
C PRO A 238 -2.53 16.65 19.18
N GLY A 239 -1.79 17.74 19.08
CA GLY A 239 -0.34 17.80 19.31
C GLY A 239 0.49 17.51 18.06
N TYR A 240 -0.14 17.26 16.93
CA TYR A 240 0.52 17.02 15.64
C TYR A 240 -0.34 17.47 14.46
N GLN A 241 0.31 17.67 13.32
CA GLN A 241 -0.32 18.06 12.04
C GLN A 241 0.33 17.29 10.90
N TRP A 242 -0.50 16.69 10.05
CA TRP A 242 -0.05 16.14 8.77
C TRP A 242 0.33 17.28 7.83
N VAL A 243 1.46 17.12 7.15
CA VAL A 243 2.02 18.18 6.28
C VAL A 243 2.52 17.56 4.97
N GLU A 244 2.83 18.41 3.99
CA GLU A 244 3.49 17.97 2.76
C GLU A 244 4.84 17.32 3.09
N LEU A 245 5.25 16.36 2.26
CA LEU A 245 6.50 15.61 2.41
C LEU A 245 7.70 16.56 2.53
N GLY A 246 8.55 16.27 3.52
CA GLY A 246 9.74 17.06 3.82
C GLY A 246 9.49 18.29 4.69
N ARG A 247 8.24 18.56 5.09
CA ARG A 247 7.89 19.64 6.02
C ARG A 247 7.70 19.16 7.47
N GLY A 248 7.79 17.87 7.68
CA GLY A 248 7.63 17.22 8.97
C GLY A 248 8.92 16.61 9.49
N ARG A 249 8.75 15.53 10.29
CA ARG A 249 9.85 14.86 11.00
C ARG A 249 10.05 13.40 10.58
N VAL A 250 9.24 12.89 9.64
CA VAL A 250 9.34 11.49 9.19
C VAL A 250 10.59 11.32 8.32
N ASP A 251 11.36 10.29 8.57
CA ASP A 251 12.45 9.89 7.66
C ASP A 251 11.88 9.21 6.41
N VAL A 252 11.26 10.02 5.53
CA VAL A 252 10.67 9.56 4.27
C VAL A 252 11.76 8.98 3.35
N LYS A 253 12.95 9.61 3.31
CA LYS A 253 14.07 9.16 2.48
C LYS A 253 14.59 7.79 2.94
N GLY A 254 14.83 7.63 4.23
CA GLY A 254 15.27 6.37 4.81
C GLY A 254 14.22 5.26 4.65
N SER A 255 12.94 5.61 4.75
CA SER A 255 11.83 4.68 4.53
C SER A 255 11.79 4.17 3.08
N VAL A 256 11.92 5.05 2.09
CA VAL A 256 11.98 4.66 0.67
C VAL A 256 13.22 3.83 0.37
N ALA A 257 14.39 4.22 0.89
CA ALA A 257 15.61 3.44 0.74
C ALA A 257 15.49 2.03 1.36
N ALA A 258 14.82 1.92 2.52
CA ALA A 258 14.56 0.62 3.15
C ALA A 258 13.58 -0.24 2.33
N LEU A 259 12.55 0.35 1.71
CA LEU A 259 11.63 -0.33 0.79
C LEU A 259 12.39 -0.87 -0.44
N GLN A 260 13.25 -0.04 -1.04
CA GLN A 260 14.09 -0.44 -2.17
C GLN A 260 15.00 -1.60 -1.81
N ALA A 261 15.70 -1.51 -0.67
CA ALA A 261 16.56 -2.57 -0.16
C ALA A 261 15.81 -3.87 0.18
N ALA A 262 14.52 -3.78 0.55
CA ALA A 262 13.66 -4.93 0.77
C ALA A 262 13.10 -5.53 -0.53
N GLY A 263 13.40 -4.97 -1.70
CA GLY A 263 12.86 -5.39 -2.99
C GLY A 263 11.36 -5.10 -3.13
N PHE A 264 10.88 -4.02 -2.51
CA PHE A 264 9.46 -3.65 -2.58
C PHE A 264 9.03 -3.38 -4.02
N ALA A 265 8.01 -4.10 -4.47
CA ALA A 265 7.35 -3.89 -5.75
C ALA A 265 5.85 -3.64 -5.50
N GLY A 266 5.44 -2.38 -5.60
CA GLY A 266 4.08 -1.98 -5.23
C GLY A 266 3.82 -0.49 -5.41
N TRP A 267 2.79 0.00 -4.73
CA TRP A 267 2.39 1.40 -4.78
C TRP A 267 2.86 2.18 -3.55
N ALA A 268 3.53 3.29 -3.80
CA ALA A 268 3.79 4.34 -2.83
C ALA A 268 2.76 5.46 -3.08
N ILE A 269 1.80 5.59 -2.19
CA ILE A 269 0.74 6.59 -2.28
C ILE A 269 1.10 7.77 -1.40
N VAL A 270 1.29 8.92 -2.00
CA VAL A 270 1.44 10.17 -1.24
C VAL A 270 0.10 10.54 -0.64
N GLU A 271 0.06 10.78 0.67
CA GLU A 271 -1.18 11.14 1.36
C GLU A 271 -1.01 12.40 2.21
N LEU A 272 -1.92 13.35 2.02
CA LEU A 272 -2.12 14.53 2.84
C LEU A 272 -3.61 14.68 3.14
N ASP A 273 -4.01 14.62 4.40
CA ASP A 273 -5.42 14.60 4.78
C ASP A 273 -6.17 15.86 4.35
N ARG A 274 -5.50 17.01 4.40
CA ARG A 274 -6.05 18.33 4.04
C ARG A 274 -4.94 19.33 3.79
N VAL A 275 -5.26 20.37 3.03
CA VAL A 275 -4.39 21.52 2.84
C VAL A 275 -4.09 22.19 4.19
N VAL A 276 -2.83 22.50 4.43
CA VAL A 276 -2.34 23.03 5.71
C VAL A 276 -2.20 24.54 5.68
N ASP A 277 -1.70 25.07 4.56
CA ASP A 277 -1.40 26.49 4.45
C ASP A 277 -2.66 27.29 4.14
N PRO A 278 -2.90 28.43 4.83
CA PRO A 278 -4.01 29.30 4.53
C PRO A 278 -3.98 29.76 3.07
N GLY A 279 -5.11 29.63 2.36
CA GLY A 279 -5.21 29.99 0.95
C GLY A 279 -4.57 28.99 -0.02
N GLY A 280 -3.98 27.90 0.47
CA GLY A 280 -3.48 26.79 -0.35
C GLY A 280 -4.60 26.00 -1.04
N THR A 281 -4.22 25.18 -2.01
CA THR A 281 -5.15 24.30 -2.73
C THR A 281 -4.65 22.85 -2.70
N PRO A 282 -5.53 21.85 -2.83
CA PRO A 282 -5.13 20.45 -2.96
C PRO A 282 -4.10 20.23 -4.08
N LYS A 283 -4.31 20.87 -5.23
CA LYS A 283 -3.39 20.81 -6.37
C LYS A 283 -2.00 21.35 -6.02
N ALA A 284 -1.90 22.50 -5.37
CA ALA A 284 -0.62 23.09 -4.96
C ALA A 284 0.13 22.19 -3.97
N SER A 285 -0.58 21.59 -3.01
CA SER A 285 0.00 20.60 -2.10
C SER A 285 0.47 19.33 -2.85
N ALA A 286 -0.28 18.87 -3.85
CA ALA A 286 0.12 17.74 -4.69
C ALA A 286 1.36 18.07 -5.53
N GLU A 287 1.48 19.29 -6.07
CA GLU A 287 2.67 19.79 -6.79
C GLU A 287 3.91 19.84 -5.88
N ALA A 288 3.76 20.34 -4.64
CA ALA A 288 4.83 20.36 -3.65
C ALA A 288 5.30 18.93 -3.29
N ASN A 289 4.37 18.02 -3.04
CA ASN A 289 4.67 16.61 -2.78
C ASN A 289 5.34 15.93 -3.98
N ARG A 290 4.88 16.20 -5.20
CA ARG A 290 5.53 15.71 -6.42
C ARG A 290 6.98 16.18 -6.52
N ALA A 291 7.23 17.45 -6.26
CA ALA A 291 8.59 18.00 -6.28
C ALA A 291 9.50 17.26 -5.28
N PHE A 292 9.01 16.95 -4.08
CA PHE A 292 9.74 16.16 -3.11
C PHE A 292 10.01 14.73 -3.61
N VAL A 293 8.99 14.05 -4.14
CA VAL A 293 9.10 12.67 -4.67
C VAL A 293 10.16 12.59 -5.76
N VAL A 294 10.13 13.51 -6.73
CA VAL A 294 11.07 13.50 -7.86
C VAL A 294 12.46 13.96 -7.42
N ASN A 295 12.57 15.10 -6.74
CA ASN A 295 13.85 15.75 -6.50
C ASN A 295 14.58 15.22 -5.26
N GLN A 296 13.85 14.68 -4.28
CA GLN A 296 14.44 14.24 -3.01
C GLN A 296 14.44 12.72 -2.83
N LEU A 297 13.48 12.00 -3.43
CA LEU A 297 13.43 10.54 -3.37
C LEU A 297 13.98 9.89 -4.65
N GLY A 298 14.13 10.64 -5.75
CA GLY A 298 14.60 10.12 -7.04
C GLY A 298 13.61 9.13 -7.70
N LEU A 299 12.32 9.16 -7.30
CA LEU A 299 11.30 8.29 -7.88
C LEU A 299 10.72 8.93 -9.15
N THR A 300 10.48 8.11 -10.16
CA THR A 300 9.76 8.52 -11.37
C THR A 300 8.25 8.40 -11.18
N LEU A 301 7.50 9.26 -11.88
CA LEU A 301 6.04 9.25 -11.90
C LEU A 301 5.53 8.74 -13.23
#